data_0067882a5aa46d26c751d6e43388b1d8
#
_entry.id   0067882a5aa46d26c751d6e43388b1d8
#
_cell.length_a   1.000
_cell.length_b   1.000
_cell.length_c   1.000
_cell.angle_alpha   90.00
_cell.angle_beta   90.00
_cell.angle_gamma   90.00
#
_symmetry.space_group_name_H-M   'P 1'
#
loop_
_entity.id
_entity.type
_entity.pdbx_description
1 polymer ?
#
loop_
_entity_poly.entity_id
_entity_poly.type
_entity_poly.pdbx_seq_one_letter_code
_entity_poly.pdbx_strand_id
1 'polypeptide(L)'
;MSVEYGADQIQILEGLEAVRKRPGMYIGSTSSRGLHHLVYEIVDNAVDEALAGFCDHIEVTINEDNSITVVDNGRGIPVGINHKAGIPAVEVVFTILHAGGKFGGGGYKVSGGLHGVGASVVNALSDWLEVEICQGGKVYKQRYERGHVCYPLKEIGTCDAEKTGTKVTFKPDATIFTETTVYEFDILKTRLREMAFLTKGLKISLTDLRGEEPHTRTFHYEGGIREFVTYLNGSKVPLYDKVMYFEGTKNNVYVEVALQHNDSYNESVFSFVNNINTPEGGTHLVGFRNALTKTFNDYARSNKLL
;
A
#
# COMPACT_ATOMS: atom_id res chain seq x y z
N MET A 1 39.47 -0.64 31.26
CA MET A 1 39.66 -1.79 30.34
C MET A 1 39.17 -1.37 29.00
N SER A 2 40.04 -1.23 28.01
CA SER A 2 39.66 -0.96 26.62
C SER A 2 39.00 -2.23 26.08
N VAL A 3 37.74 -2.15 25.69
CA VAL A 3 37.06 -3.25 24.99
C VAL A 3 37.77 -3.38 23.64
N GLU A 4 38.50 -4.46 23.44
CA GLU A 4 39.20 -4.72 22.17
C GLU A 4 38.16 -4.98 21.09
N TYR A 5 38.14 -4.13 20.03
CA TYR A 5 37.23 -4.28 18.92
C TYR A 5 37.72 -5.42 18.00
N GLY A 6 37.17 -6.61 18.18
CA GLY A 6 37.54 -7.81 17.44
C GLY A 6 36.42 -8.33 16.52
N ALA A 7 36.73 -9.31 15.69
CA ALA A 7 35.81 -9.91 14.71
C ALA A 7 34.51 -10.44 15.35
N ASP A 8 34.58 -10.97 16.56
CA ASP A 8 33.43 -11.54 17.28
C ASP A 8 32.42 -10.47 17.76
N GLN A 9 32.75 -9.17 17.67
CA GLN A 9 31.85 -8.08 17.98
C GLN A 9 30.97 -7.65 16.80
N ILE A 10 31.24 -8.19 15.59
CA ILE A 10 30.43 -7.95 14.42
C ILE A 10 29.23 -8.88 14.49
N GLN A 11 28.05 -8.30 14.79
CA GLN A 11 26.78 -9.03 14.85
C GLN A 11 26.16 -9.14 13.45
N ILE A 12 25.76 -10.37 13.09
CA ILE A 12 24.98 -10.63 11.87
C ILE A 12 23.50 -10.71 12.34
N LEU A 13 22.66 -9.87 11.76
CA LEU A 13 21.22 -9.90 11.98
C LEU A 13 20.57 -10.58 10.77
N GLU A 14 19.79 -11.61 11.04
CA GLU A 14 19.10 -12.38 10.01
C GLU A 14 17.58 -12.25 10.13
N GLY A 15 16.88 -12.38 8.99
CA GLY A 15 15.43 -12.47 8.92
C GLY A 15 14.71 -11.29 9.59
N LEU A 16 13.62 -11.58 10.28
CA LEU A 16 12.75 -10.56 10.89
C LEU A 16 13.35 -9.91 12.16
N GLU A 17 14.38 -10.51 12.76
CA GLU A 17 15.11 -9.88 13.86
C GLU A 17 15.82 -8.61 13.42
N ALA A 18 16.37 -8.59 12.19
CA ALA A 18 16.96 -7.40 11.59
C ALA A 18 15.95 -6.25 11.48
N VAL A 19 14.70 -6.56 11.10
CA VAL A 19 13.60 -5.58 11.02
C VAL A 19 13.30 -4.99 12.39
N ARG A 20 13.17 -5.82 13.41
CA ARG A 20 12.87 -5.38 14.77
C ARG A 20 13.97 -4.52 15.38
N LYS A 21 15.25 -4.84 15.10
CA LYS A 21 16.40 -4.06 15.59
C LYS A 21 16.62 -2.76 14.83
N ARG A 22 16.20 -2.66 13.57
CA ARG A 22 16.41 -1.49 12.70
C ARG A 22 15.13 -1.15 11.92
N PRO A 23 13.98 -0.91 12.60
CA PRO A 23 12.70 -0.71 11.92
C PRO A 23 12.71 0.48 10.96
N GLY A 24 13.42 1.57 11.30
CA GLY A 24 13.53 2.75 10.44
C GLY A 24 14.11 2.49 9.06
N MET A 25 14.89 1.42 8.85
CA MET A 25 15.40 1.02 7.54
C MET A 25 14.30 0.49 6.61
N TYR A 26 13.18 0.01 7.17
CA TYR A 26 12.09 -0.63 6.43
C TYR A 26 10.85 0.27 6.32
N ILE A 27 10.53 1.03 7.37
CA ILE A 27 9.33 1.88 7.44
C ILE A 27 9.64 3.38 7.55
N GLY A 28 10.93 3.77 7.41
CA GLY A 28 11.38 5.14 7.43
C GLY A 28 11.47 5.78 8.82
N SER A 29 10.56 5.46 9.74
CA SER A 29 10.57 5.94 11.14
C SER A 29 9.74 5.04 12.04
N THR A 30 9.86 5.20 13.36
CA THR A 30 9.00 4.57 14.38
C THR A 30 8.01 5.55 15.01
N SER A 31 7.87 6.75 14.45
CA SER A 31 6.86 7.75 14.82
C SER A 31 5.48 7.42 14.24
N SER A 32 4.50 8.30 14.43
CA SER A 32 3.15 8.20 13.81
C SER A 32 3.21 7.90 12.31
N ARG A 33 4.17 8.48 11.56
CA ARG A 33 4.34 8.21 10.13
C ARG A 33 4.64 6.74 9.84
N GLY A 34 5.59 6.14 10.55
CA GLY A 34 5.94 4.72 10.38
C GLY A 34 4.84 3.79 10.88
N LEU A 35 4.12 4.18 11.95
CA LEU A 35 2.97 3.44 12.43
C LEU A 35 1.89 3.30 11.35
N HIS A 36 1.50 4.41 10.71
CA HIS A 36 0.50 4.40 9.63
C HIS A 36 1.00 3.68 8.38
N HIS A 37 2.31 3.67 8.15
CA HIS A 37 2.92 2.94 7.03
C HIS A 37 2.64 1.43 7.09
N LEU A 38 2.53 0.83 8.28
CA LEU A 38 2.15 -0.58 8.42
C LEU A 38 0.80 -0.88 7.76
N VAL A 39 -0.17 0.03 7.89
CA VAL A 39 -1.48 -0.10 7.24
C VAL A 39 -1.34 -0.04 5.72
N TYR A 40 -0.52 0.89 5.23
CA TYR A 40 -0.31 1.07 3.79
C TYR A 40 0.31 -0.17 3.15
N GLU A 41 1.26 -0.83 3.81
CA GLU A 41 1.88 -2.06 3.29
C GLU A 41 0.88 -3.20 3.10
N ILE A 42 -0.09 -3.36 4.00
CA ILE A 42 -1.14 -4.39 3.86
C ILE A 42 -2.17 -3.97 2.80
N VAL A 43 -2.59 -2.70 2.78
CA VAL A 43 -3.55 -2.19 1.78
C VAL A 43 -2.95 -2.23 0.37
N ASP A 44 -1.66 -1.89 0.20
CA ASP A 44 -0.97 -1.96 -1.10
C ASP A 44 -0.97 -3.39 -1.68
N ASN A 45 -0.92 -4.42 -0.84
CA ASN A 45 -1.07 -5.80 -1.31
C ASN A 45 -2.46 -6.07 -1.88
N ALA A 46 -3.51 -5.53 -1.27
CA ALA A 46 -4.89 -5.63 -1.77
C ALA A 46 -5.10 -4.77 -3.03
N VAL A 47 -4.47 -3.59 -3.10
CA VAL A 47 -4.46 -2.74 -4.32
C VAL A 47 -3.77 -3.45 -5.48
N ASP A 48 -2.68 -4.19 -5.22
CA ASP A 48 -2.02 -5.00 -6.25
C ASP A 48 -2.94 -6.10 -6.81
N GLU A 49 -3.80 -6.71 -5.98
CA GLU A 49 -4.86 -7.62 -6.46
C GLU A 49 -5.90 -6.87 -7.34
N ALA A 50 -6.23 -5.62 -6.98
CA ALA A 50 -7.13 -4.80 -7.79
C ALA A 50 -6.51 -4.41 -9.14
N LEU A 51 -5.24 -4.02 -9.17
CA LEU A 51 -4.49 -3.73 -10.41
C LEU A 51 -4.33 -4.98 -11.29
N ALA A 52 -4.30 -6.16 -10.69
CA ALA A 52 -4.31 -7.43 -11.41
C ALA A 52 -5.71 -7.85 -11.88
N GLY A 53 -6.78 -7.11 -11.52
CA GLY A 53 -8.16 -7.34 -11.93
C GLY A 53 -8.92 -8.37 -11.08
N PHE A 54 -8.44 -8.69 -9.88
CA PHE A 54 -9.04 -9.72 -9.02
C PHE A 54 -9.68 -9.18 -7.74
N CYS A 55 -9.57 -7.89 -7.46
CA CYS A 55 -10.14 -7.25 -6.28
C CYS A 55 -10.87 -5.96 -6.68
N ASP A 56 -12.06 -5.74 -6.17
CA ASP A 56 -12.83 -4.52 -6.37
C ASP A 56 -13.28 -3.86 -5.06
N HIS A 57 -13.04 -4.52 -3.92
CA HIS A 57 -13.42 -3.99 -2.61
C HIS A 57 -12.37 -4.28 -1.54
N ILE A 58 -11.96 -3.23 -0.84
CA ILE A 58 -11.05 -3.28 0.32
C ILE A 58 -11.75 -2.63 1.52
N GLU A 59 -11.74 -3.32 2.65
CA GLU A 59 -12.25 -2.80 3.92
C GLU A 59 -11.10 -2.64 4.91
N VAL A 60 -10.96 -1.45 5.47
CA VAL A 60 -9.97 -1.14 6.51
C VAL A 60 -10.72 -0.76 7.78
N THR A 61 -10.41 -1.41 8.89
CA THR A 61 -11.06 -1.14 10.18
C THR A 61 -10.02 -0.84 11.25
N ILE A 62 -10.20 0.27 11.96
CA ILE A 62 -9.53 0.53 13.23
C ILE A 62 -10.42 -0.09 14.31
N ASN A 63 -9.95 -1.15 14.93
CA ASN A 63 -10.71 -1.88 15.94
C ASN A 63 -10.72 -1.15 17.29
N GLU A 64 -11.63 -1.51 18.20
CA GLU A 64 -11.76 -0.91 19.53
C GLU A 64 -10.45 -0.95 20.33
N ASP A 65 -9.69 -2.04 20.21
CA ASP A 65 -8.38 -2.23 20.86
C ASP A 65 -7.22 -1.53 20.12
N ASN A 66 -7.54 -0.72 19.09
CA ASN A 66 -6.59 -0.03 18.22
C ASN A 66 -5.70 -0.98 17.39
N SER A 67 -6.11 -2.24 17.17
CA SER A 67 -5.57 -3.06 16.09
C SER A 67 -6.19 -2.65 14.74
N ILE A 68 -5.57 -3.04 13.64
CA ILE A 68 -6.07 -2.79 12.28
C ILE A 68 -6.51 -4.11 11.66
N THR A 69 -7.66 -4.10 11.01
CA THR A 69 -8.12 -5.17 10.13
C THR A 69 -8.19 -4.65 8.70
N VAL A 70 -7.59 -5.37 7.76
CA VAL A 70 -7.72 -5.13 6.31
C VAL A 70 -8.30 -6.38 5.68
N VAL A 71 -9.38 -6.22 4.92
CA VAL A 71 -10.06 -7.30 4.19
C VAL A 71 -10.08 -6.94 2.72
N ASP A 72 -9.69 -7.86 1.86
CA ASP A 72 -9.86 -7.77 0.41
C ASP A 72 -10.68 -8.94 -0.12
N ASN A 73 -11.29 -8.77 -1.27
CA ASN A 73 -11.98 -9.83 -2.01
C ASN A 73 -11.17 -10.33 -3.22
N GLY A 74 -9.85 -10.26 -3.14
CA GLY A 74 -8.93 -10.78 -4.15
C GLY A 74 -8.88 -12.31 -4.18
N ARG A 75 -7.87 -12.86 -4.85
CA ARG A 75 -7.70 -14.32 -5.00
C ARG A 75 -7.38 -15.05 -3.69
N GLY A 76 -6.97 -14.33 -2.66
CA GLY A 76 -6.41 -14.88 -1.43
C GLY A 76 -4.93 -15.28 -1.58
N ILE A 77 -4.17 -15.12 -0.51
CA ILE A 77 -2.77 -15.59 -0.47
C ILE A 77 -2.77 -17.14 -0.60
N PRO A 78 -1.92 -17.73 -1.47
CA PRO A 78 -1.88 -19.19 -1.62
C PRO A 78 -1.59 -19.90 -0.31
N VAL A 79 -2.36 -20.97 -0.02
CA VAL A 79 -2.24 -21.78 1.20
C VAL A 79 -1.42 -23.06 1.00
N GLY A 80 -1.10 -23.41 -0.25
CA GLY A 80 -0.28 -24.58 -0.60
C GLY A 80 1.18 -24.44 -0.15
N ILE A 81 1.88 -25.57 -0.10
CA ILE A 81 3.30 -25.62 0.26
C ILE A 81 4.16 -24.97 -0.82
N ASN A 82 4.99 -24.02 -0.44
CA ASN A 82 6.06 -23.50 -1.28
C ASN A 82 7.20 -24.53 -1.32
N HIS A 83 7.46 -25.12 -2.50
CA HIS A 83 8.43 -26.21 -2.63
C HIS A 83 9.88 -25.80 -2.30
N LYS A 84 10.24 -24.51 -2.44
CA LYS A 84 11.60 -24.05 -2.10
C LYS A 84 11.78 -23.86 -0.59
N ALA A 85 10.74 -23.38 0.10
CA ALA A 85 10.80 -23.11 1.54
C ALA A 85 10.34 -24.32 2.39
N GLY A 86 9.57 -25.24 1.82
CA GLY A 86 9.01 -26.40 2.54
C GLY A 86 7.88 -26.06 3.51
N ILE A 87 7.37 -24.82 3.49
CA ILE A 87 6.30 -24.31 4.36
C ILE A 87 5.16 -23.72 3.53
N PRO A 88 3.96 -23.46 4.09
CA PRO A 88 2.87 -22.83 3.38
C PRO A 88 3.28 -21.48 2.78
N ALA A 89 2.78 -21.16 1.57
CA ALA A 89 3.15 -19.93 0.89
C ALA A 89 2.75 -18.66 1.70
N VAL A 90 1.62 -18.72 2.42
CA VAL A 90 1.23 -17.63 3.35
C VAL A 90 2.27 -17.41 4.44
N GLU A 91 2.83 -18.48 4.99
CA GLU A 91 3.89 -18.41 6.01
C GLU A 91 5.17 -17.80 5.42
N VAL A 92 5.52 -18.14 4.17
CA VAL A 92 6.64 -17.52 3.44
C VAL A 92 6.43 -16.01 3.33
N VAL A 93 5.23 -15.55 2.94
CA VAL A 93 4.90 -14.13 2.77
C VAL A 93 5.07 -13.34 4.07
N PHE A 94 4.71 -13.91 5.21
CA PHE A 94 4.75 -13.20 6.49
C PHE A 94 6.03 -13.39 7.30
N THR A 95 6.89 -14.38 6.96
CA THR A 95 8.09 -14.70 7.77
C THR A 95 9.41 -14.55 7.04
N ILE A 96 9.41 -14.49 5.71
CA ILE A 96 10.64 -14.42 4.92
C ILE A 96 10.72 -13.09 4.20
N LEU A 97 11.83 -12.34 4.42
CA LEU A 97 12.11 -11.11 3.69
C LEU A 97 12.43 -11.42 2.23
N HIS A 98 12.09 -10.49 1.34
CA HIS A 98 12.32 -10.62 -0.10
C HIS A 98 11.67 -11.85 -0.72
N ALA A 99 10.52 -12.25 -0.18
CA ALA A 99 9.69 -13.33 -0.70
C ALA A 99 8.33 -12.78 -1.15
N GLY A 100 7.82 -13.25 -2.28
CA GLY A 100 6.50 -12.85 -2.79
C GLY A 100 6.30 -13.21 -4.25
N GLY A 101 5.04 -13.23 -4.68
CA GLY A 101 4.63 -13.56 -6.06
C GLY A 101 4.91 -12.44 -7.10
N LYS A 102 5.53 -11.33 -6.69
CA LYS A 102 5.73 -10.12 -7.50
C LYS A 102 7.11 -10.07 -8.19
N PHE A 103 7.99 -11.04 -7.94
CA PHE A 103 9.33 -11.14 -8.52
C PHE A 103 9.36 -11.93 -9.85
N GLY A 104 8.62 -11.47 -10.87
CA GLY A 104 8.73 -12.02 -12.23
C GLY A 104 8.00 -13.34 -12.49
N GLY A 105 7.16 -13.81 -11.57
CA GLY A 105 6.42 -15.09 -11.68
C GLY A 105 5.12 -15.05 -12.51
N GLY A 106 4.84 -13.96 -13.24
CA GLY A 106 3.65 -13.84 -14.10
C GLY A 106 2.32 -13.56 -13.37
N GLY A 107 2.30 -13.50 -12.04
CA GLY A 107 1.08 -13.24 -11.25
C GLY A 107 0.63 -11.78 -11.24
N TYR A 108 1.56 -10.85 -11.46
CA TYR A 108 1.30 -9.41 -11.48
C TYR A 108 2.07 -8.76 -12.62
N LYS A 109 1.38 -8.04 -13.50
CA LYS A 109 1.99 -7.23 -14.57
C LYS A 109 2.46 -5.87 -14.08
N VAL A 110 1.74 -5.31 -13.12
CA VAL A 110 2.03 -4.05 -12.44
C VAL A 110 1.83 -4.31 -10.95
N SER A 111 2.73 -3.80 -10.12
CA SER A 111 2.67 -3.95 -8.66
C SER A 111 3.34 -2.75 -8.01
N GLY A 112 2.73 -2.20 -6.95
CA GLY A 112 3.33 -1.20 -6.08
C GLY A 112 4.38 -1.81 -5.15
N GLY A 113 4.15 -3.01 -4.67
CA GLY A 113 5.06 -3.74 -3.78
C GLY A 113 6.27 -4.32 -4.51
N LEU A 114 7.34 -3.55 -4.67
CA LEU A 114 8.54 -3.93 -5.43
C LEU A 114 9.56 -4.75 -4.61
N HIS A 115 9.53 -4.67 -3.30
CA HIS A 115 10.60 -5.21 -2.44
C HIS A 115 10.29 -6.57 -1.83
N GLY A 116 9.01 -7.01 -1.84
CA GLY A 116 8.57 -8.28 -1.26
C GLY A 116 8.84 -8.38 0.25
N VAL A 117 8.74 -7.26 0.97
CA VAL A 117 9.02 -7.21 2.41
C VAL A 117 7.84 -6.69 3.23
N GLY A 118 6.86 -6.01 2.63
CA GLY A 118 5.81 -5.30 3.35
C GLY A 118 5.09 -6.14 4.40
N ALA A 119 4.53 -7.28 3.99
CA ALA A 119 3.77 -8.16 4.91
C ALA A 119 4.65 -8.71 6.04
N SER A 120 5.89 -9.14 5.74
CA SER A 120 6.82 -9.66 6.74
C SER A 120 7.33 -8.57 7.69
N VAL A 121 7.50 -7.35 7.20
CA VAL A 121 7.83 -6.17 8.03
C VAL A 121 6.69 -5.83 8.99
N VAL A 122 5.44 -5.81 8.50
CA VAL A 122 4.27 -5.58 9.37
C VAL A 122 4.20 -6.65 10.45
N ASN A 123 4.38 -7.93 10.09
CA ASN A 123 4.42 -9.02 11.05
C ASN A 123 5.53 -8.83 12.10
N ALA A 124 6.76 -8.52 11.66
CA ALA A 124 7.89 -8.31 12.56
C ALA A 124 7.68 -7.16 13.56
N LEU A 125 6.96 -6.09 13.15
CA LEU A 125 6.74 -4.88 13.94
C LEU A 125 5.39 -4.87 14.68
N SER A 126 4.65 -5.98 14.62
CA SER A 126 3.40 -6.17 15.34
C SER A 126 3.63 -7.00 16.61
N ASP A 127 2.90 -6.67 17.67
CA ASP A 127 2.83 -7.52 18.86
C ASP A 127 2.21 -8.87 18.49
N TRP A 128 1.12 -8.83 17.71
CA TRP A 128 0.55 -10.00 17.06
C TRP A 128 -0.04 -9.65 15.68
N LEU A 129 -0.08 -10.65 14.80
CA LEU A 129 -0.73 -10.60 13.51
C LEU A 129 -1.48 -11.91 13.25
N GLU A 130 -2.69 -11.80 12.73
CA GLU A 130 -3.50 -12.92 12.25
C GLU A 130 -3.84 -12.75 10.78
N VAL A 131 -3.72 -13.82 10.01
CA VAL A 131 -4.18 -13.89 8.64
C VAL A 131 -5.27 -14.94 8.50
N GLU A 132 -6.37 -14.57 7.88
CA GLU A 132 -7.44 -15.47 7.46
C GLU A 132 -7.56 -15.43 5.94
N ILE A 133 -7.67 -16.59 5.31
CA ILE A 133 -7.73 -16.71 3.85
C ILE A 133 -8.94 -17.55 3.49
N CYS A 134 -9.84 -16.98 2.68
CA CYS A 134 -10.95 -17.70 2.07
C CYS A 134 -10.52 -18.16 0.67
N GLN A 135 -10.42 -19.46 0.44
CA GLN A 135 -10.01 -20.03 -0.83
C GLN A 135 -10.52 -21.48 -0.96
N GLY A 136 -11.11 -21.81 -2.14
CA GLY A 136 -11.59 -23.17 -2.43
C GLY A 136 -12.68 -23.66 -1.48
N GLY A 137 -13.57 -22.79 -1.03
CA GLY A 137 -14.68 -23.10 -0.11
C GLY A 137 -14.25 -23.27 1.35
N LYS A 138 -13.01 -23.00 1.70
CA LYS A 138 -12.44 -23.18 3.03
C LYS A 138 -11.86 -21.87 3.56
N VAL A 139 -11.88 -21.72 4.88
CA VAL A 139 -11.23 -20.62 5.59
C VAL A 139 -10.02 -21.17 6.35
N TYR A 140 -8.86 -20.60 6.04
CA TYR A 140 -7.60 -20.93 6.68
C TYR A 140 -7.18 -19.80 7.59
N LYS A 141 -6.47 -20.13 8.69
CA LYS A 141 -5.97 -19.14 9.65
C LYS A 141 -4.58 -19.49 10.13
N GLN A 142 -3.74 -18.46 10.28
CA GLN A 142 -2.45 -18.53 10.97
C GLN A 142 -2.25 -17.27 11.80
N ARG A 143 -1.58 -17.42 12.94
CA ARG A 143 -1.24 -16.34 13.86
C ARG A 143 0.27 -16.27 14.07
N TYR A 144 0.73 -15.06 14.22
CA TYR A 144 2.12 -14.71 14.49
C TYR A 144 2.21 -13.76 15.69
N GLU A 145 3.31 -13.82 16.42
CA GLU A 145 3.65 -12.87 17.47
C GLU A 145 5.08 -12.40 17.28
N ARG A 146 5.24 -11.08 17.06
CA ARG A 146 6.53 -10.43 16.83
C ARG A 146 7.35 -11.08 15.71
N GLY A 147 6.68 -11.50 14.65
CA GLY A 147 7.29 -12.18 13.51
C GLY A 147 7.36 -13.70 13.61
N HIS A 148 7.11 -14.29 14.77
CA HIS A 148 7.20 -15.74 15.00
C HIS A 148 5.85 -16.43 14.80
N VAL A 149 5.86 -17.61 14.17
CA VAL A 149 4.68 -18.45 13.98
C VAL A 149 4.20 -19.03 15.31
N CYS A 150 2.95 -18.79 15.69
CA CYS A 150 2.36 -19.32 16.93
C CYS A 150 1.88 -20.78 16.76
N TYR A 151 1.36 -21.11 15.57
CA TYR A 151 0.86 -22.44 15.23
C TYR A 151 0.85 -22.62 13.69
N PRO A 152 0.95 -23.87 13.20
CA PRO A 152 0.86 -24.16 11.78
C PRO A 152 -0.45 -23.64 11.15
N LEU A 153 -0.43 -23.31 9.85
CA LEU A 153 -1.64 -22.96 9.11
C LEU A 153 -2.70 -24.03 9.29
N LYS A 154 -3.91 -23.64 9.67
CA LYS A 154 -5.02 -24.58 9.91
C LYS A 154 -6.31 -24.10 9.23
N GLU A 155 -7.11 -25.06 8.79
CA GLU A 155 -8.49 -24.86 8.38
C GLU A 155 -9.35 -24.60 9.63
N ILE A 156 -10.12 -23.50 9.62
CA ILE A 156 -10.96 -23.09 10.76
C ILE A 156 -12.46 -23.09 10.43
N GLY A 157 -12.82 -23.28 9.16
CA GLY A 157 -14.22 -23.27 8.72
C GLY A 157 -14.36 -23.32 7.21
N THR A 158 -15.59 -23.11 6.76
CA THR A 158 -15.94 -23.08 5.34
C THR A 158 -16.45 -21.70 4.94
N CYS A 159 -16.32 -21.36 3.67
CA CYS A 159 -16.92 -20.20 3.04
C CYS A 159 -17.64 -20.62 1.76
N ASP A 160 -18.33 -19.68 1.11
CA ASP A 160 -18.87 -19.92 -0.22
C ASP A 160 -17.75 -20.35 -1.18
N ALA A 161 -17.98 -21.33 -2.04
CA ALA A 161 -16.97 -21.86 -2.96
C ALA A 161 -16.43 -20.80 -3.93
N GLU A 162 -17.26 -19.83 -4.31
CA GLU A 162 -16.91 -18.71 -5.19
C GLU A 162 -16.22 -17.55 -4.46
N LYS A 163 -16.32 -17.54 -3.11
CA LYS A 163 -15.72 -16.49 -2.31
C LYS A 163 -14.24 -16.72 -2.13
N THR A 164 -13.44 -15.68 -2.45
CA THR A 164 -12.02 -15.62 -2.18
C THR A 164 -11.65 -14.33 -1.48
N GLY A 165 -10.48 -14.28 -0.85
CA GLY A 165 -9.96 -13.06 -0.27
C GLY A 165 -9.00 -13.31 0.87
N THR A 166 -8.39 -12.21 1.33
CA THR A 166 -7.48 -12.22 2.47
C THR A 166 -7.99 -11.22 3.52
N LYS A 167 -7.94 -11.64 4.78
CA LYS A 167 -8.15 -10.77 5.95
C LYS A 167 -6.91 -10.80 6.80
N VAL A 168 -6.31 -9.63 7.02
CA VAL A 168 -5.16 -9.46 7.90
C VAL A 168 -5.57 -8.57 9.05
N THR A 169 -5.36 -9.04 10.29
CA THR A 169 -5.55 -8.23 11.50
C THR A 169 -4.24 -8.17 12.25
N PHE A 170 -3.79 -6.97 12.63
CA PHE A 170 -2.53 -6.82 13.34
C PHE A 170 -2.58 -5.71 14.39
N LYS A 171 -1.78 -5.86 15.43
CA LYS A 171 -1.62 -4.86 16.49
C LYS A 171 -0.15 -4.42 16.54
N PRO A 172 0.15 -3.12 16.43
CA PRO A 172 1.52 -2.64 16.46
C PRO A 172 2.18 -2.92 17.82
N ASP A 173 3.47 -3.27 17.80
CA ASP A 173 4.25 -3.53 19.02
C ASP A 173 4.65 -2.21 19.70
N ALA A 174 4.11 -1.95 20.89
CA ALA A 174 4.42 -0.76 21.69
C ALA A 174 5.89 -0.67 22.12
N THR A 175 6.65 -1.76 22.06
CA THR A 175 8.10 -1.73 22.33
C THR A 175 8.90 -1.17 21.16
N ILE A 176 8.32 -1.13 19.96
CA ILE A 176 8.89 -0.54 18.76
C ILE A 176 8.36 0.88 18.56
N PHE A 177 7.03 1.06 18.64
CA PHE A 177 6.35 2.34 18.47
C PHE A 177 6.16 3.02 19.81
N THR A 178 7.25 3.55 20.37
CA THR A 178 7.27 4.10 21.73
C THR A 178 6.64 5.49 21.86
N GLU A 179 6.50 6.24 20.76
CA GLU A 179 5.86 7.56 20.77
C GLU A 179 4.33 7.43 20.76
N THR A 180 3.79 6.56 19.92
CA THR A 180 2.36 6.30 19.79
C THR A 180 2.10 4.98 19.11
N THR A 181 1.04 4.29 19.55
CA THR A 181 0.44 3.14 18.84
C THR A 181 -0.98 3.47 18.36
N VAL A 182 -1.41 4.74 18.50
CA VAL A 182 -2.76 5.17 18.17
C VAL A 182 -2.84 5.57 16.70
N TYR A 183 -3.69 4.91 15.95
CA TYR A 183 -3.98 5.26 14.56
C TYR A 183 -4.87 6.50 14.46
N GLU A 184 -4.55 7.40 13.55
CA GLU A 184 -5.32 8.60 13.27
C GLU A 184 -6.21 8.39 12.04
N PHE A 185 -7.53 8.46 12.26
CA PHE A 185 -8.53 8.24 11.21
C PHE A 185 -8.31 9.15 9.99
N ASP A 186 -8.02 10.44 10.22
CA ASP A 186 -7.86 11.42 9.13
C ASP A 186 -6.61 11.18 8.29
N ILE A 187 -5.53 10.65 8.88
CA ILE A 187 -4.32 10.25 8.15
C ILE A 187 -4.64 9.09 7.22
N LEU A 188 -5.25 8.02 7.75
CA LEU A 188 -5.67 6.87 6.93
C LEU A 188 -6.69 7.28 5.87
N LYS A 189 -7.69 8.07 6.24
CA LYS A 189 -8.73 8.57 5.32
C LYS A 189 -8.12 9.28 4.10
N THR A 190 -7.13 10.13 4.33
CA THR A 190 -6.48 10.88 3.26
C THR A 190 -5.75 9.96 2.29
N ARG A 191 -4.97 9.02 2.79
CA ARG A 191 -4.21 8.09 1.96
C ARG A 191 -5.10 7.07 1.24
N LEU A 192 -6.10 6.51 1.91
CA LEU A 192 -7.03 5.54 1.30
C LEU A 192 -7.88 6.18 0.21
N ARG A 193 -8.28 7.44 0.36
CA ARG A 193 -8.94 8.22 -0.69
C ARG A 193 -8.03 8.40 -1.91
N GLU A 194 -6.76 8.73 -1.71
CA GLU A 194 -5.78 8.85 -2.77
C GLU A 194 -5.63 7.53 -3.54
N MET A 195 -5.50 6.40 -2.83
CA MET A 195 -5.42 5.07 -3.45
C MET A 195 -6.67 4.74 -4.28
N ALA A 196 -7.86 5.11 -3.79
CA ALA A 196 -9.11 4.90 -4.53
C ALA A 196 -9.19 5.75 -5.82
N PHE A 197 -8.66 6.99 -5.82
CA PHE A 197 -8.55 7.79 -7.05
C PHE A 197 -7.57 7.20 -8.06
N LEU A 198 -6.45 6.65 -7.57
CA LEU A 198 -5.42 6.07 -8.43
C LEU A 198 -5.82 4.71 -9.01
N THR A 199 -6.73 4.00 -8.36
CA THR A 199 -7.20 2.68 -8.79
C THR A 199 -8.67 2.77 -9.18
N LYS A 200 -8.89 3.20 -10.41
CA LYS A 200 -10.22 3.41 -10.98
C LYS A 200 -11.15 2.22 -10.74
N GLY A 201 -12.35 2.48 -10.20
CA GLY A 201 -13.37 1.48 -9.93
C GLY A 201 -13.15 0.67 -8.64
N LEU A 202 -12.03 0.82 -7.94
CA LEU A 202 -11.81 0.18 -6.65
C LEU A 202 -12.60 0.91 -5.55
N LYS A 203 -13.35 0.15 -4.76
CA LYS A 203 -14.04 0.62 -3.57
C LYS A 203 -13.19 0.38 -2.33
N ILE A 204 -12.89 1.42 -1.56
CA ILE A 204 -12.18 1.31 -0.29
C ILE A 204 -13.06 1.89 0.82
N SER A 205 -13.30 1.12 1.87
CA SER A 205 -14.03 1.57 3.06
C SER A 205 -13.09 1.65 4.26
N LEU A 206 -13.18 2.74 5.03
CA LEU A 206 -12.47 2.93 6.29
C LEU A 206 -13.49 3.06 7.42
N THR A 207 -13.40 2.21 8.42
CA THR A 207 -14.27 2.23 9.61
C THR A 207 -13.44 2.38 10.88
N ASP A 208 -13.85 3.27 11.78
CA ASP A 208 -13.30 3.41 13.13
C ASP A 208 -14.34 2.91 14.13
N LEU A 209 -13.98 1.89 14.90
CA LEU A 209 -14.85 1.26 15.92
C LEU A 209 -14.54 1.73 17.35
N ARG A 210 -13.63 2.67 17.55
CA ARG A 210 -13.20 3.12 18.88
C ARG A 210 -14.17 4.08 19.55
N GLY A 211 -15.11 4.67 18.80
CA GLY A 211 -16.16 5.53 19.33
C GLY A 211 -17.37 4.77 19.81
N GLU A 212 -18.36 5.49 20.37
CA GLU A 212 -19.65 4.90 20.76
C GLU A 212 -20.43 4.32 19.58
N GLU A 213 -20.28 4.94 18.40
CA GLU A 213 -20.84 4.45 17.14
C GLU A 213 -19.74 4.29 16.07
N PRO A 214 -19.86 3.28 15.18
CA PRO A 214 -18.93 3.11 14.07
C PRO A 214 -18.90 4.34 13.15
N HIS A 215 -17.72 4.86 12.92
CA HIS A 215 -17.51 5.96 11.98
C HIS A 215 -16.92 5.45 10.67
N THR A 216 -17.72 5.43 9.59
CA THR A 216 -17.32 4.88 8.29
C THR A 216 -17.21 5.96 7.20
N ARG A 217 -16.20 5.84 6.34
CA ARG A 217 -16.06 6.57 5.08
C ARG A 217 -15.75 5.59 3.97
N THR A 218 -16.42 5.76 2.84
CA THR A 218 -16.23 4.93 1.64
C THR A 218 -15.77 5.80 0.48
N PHE A 219 -14.78 5.32 -0.26
CA PHE A 219 -14.18 5.96 -1.42
C PHE A 219 -14.36 5.04 -2.62
N HIS A 220 -14.90 5.58 -3.71
CA HIS A 220 -15.11 4.86 -4.96
C HIS A 220 -15.19 5.87 -6.10
N TYR A 221 -14.25 5.82 -7.04
CA TYR A 221 -14.09 6.82 -8.08
C TYR A 221 -13.93 6.15 -9.44
N GLU A 222 -14.92 6.36 -10.30
CA GLU A 222 -14.90 5.83 -11.67
C GLU A 222 -14.10 6.71 -12.64
N GLY A 223 -13.91 7.97 -12.30
CA GLY A 223 -13.16 8.93 -13.11
C GLY A 223 -11.65 8.89 -12.94
N GLY A 224 -11.16 8.14 -11.94
CA GLY A 224 -9.73 7.99 -11.69
C GLY A 224 -9.03 9.31 -11.41
N ILE A 225 -7.84 9.53 -11.97
CA ILE A 225 -7.05 10.76 -11.72
C ILE A 225 -7.70 12.04 -12.26
N ARG A 226 -8.67 11.97 -13.21
CA ARG A 226 -9.46 13.14 -13.61
C ARG A 226 -10.31 13.65 -12.45
N GLU A 227 -10.98 12.72 -11.78
CA GLU A 227 -11.79 13.00 -10.59
C GLU A 227 -10.94 13.50 -9.43
N PHE A 228 -9.70 12.96 -9.31
CA PHE A 228 -8.74 13.43 -8.34
C PHE A 228 -8.36 14.92 -8.55
N VAL A 229 -8.10 15.33 -9.80
CA VAL A 229 -7.85 16.75 -10.12
C VAL A 229 -9.06 17.61 -9.77
N THR A 230 -10.27 17.18 -10.10
CA THR A 230 -11.51 17.89 -9.72
C THR A 230 -11.64 18.03 -8.20
N TYR A 231 -11.36 16.94 -7.45
CA TYR A 231 -11.36 16.96 -6.00
C TYR A 231 -10.33 17.95 -5.43
N LEU A 232 -9.10 17.96 -5.96
CA LEU A 232 -8.04 18.89 -5.53
C LEU A 232 -8.36 20.37 -5.82
N ASN A 233 -9.17 20.62 -6.84
CA ASN A 233 -9.65 21.96 -7.20
C ASN A 233 -10.92 22.40 -6.45
N GLY A 234 -11.50 21.56 -5.60
CA GLY A 234 -12.81 21.79 -4.98
C GLY A 234 -13.00 23.11 -4.21
N SER A 235 -11.91 23.76 -3.82
CA SER A 235 -11.93 25.11 -3.17
C SER A 235 -11.35 26.23 -4.04
N LYS A 236 -11.03 25.96 -5.32
CA LYS A 236 -10.40 26.88 -6.27
C LYS A 236 -11.29 27.09 -7.47
N VAL A 237 -11.09 28.17 -8.22
CA VAL A 237 -11.82 28.45 -9.46
C VAL A 237 -11.00 27.95 -10.65
N PRO A 238 -11.45 26.88 -11.35
CA PRO A 238 -10.79 26.43 -12.56
C PRO A 238 -10.86 27.50 -13.66
N LEU A 239 -9.78 27.68 -14.44
CA LEU A 239 -9.76 28.62 -15.56
C LEU A 239 -10.53 28.09 -16.80
N TYR A 240 -10.90 26.82 -16.81
CA TYR A 240 -11.70 26.14 -17.84
C TYR A 240 -12.36 24.90 -17.23
N ASP A 241 -13.51 24.49 -17.78
CA ASP A 241 -14.37 23.45 -17.18
C ASP A 241 -13.80 22.04 -17.28
N LYS A 242 -13.09 21.73 -18.36
CA LYS A 242 -12.66 20.36 -18.66
C LYS A 242 -11.27 20.07 -18.12
N VAL A 243 -11.14 19.07 -17.25
CA VAL A 243 -9.84 18.51 -16.88
C VAL A 243 -9.17 17.93 -18.13
N MET A 244 -7.97 18.40 -18.45
CA MET A 244 -7.14 17.82 -19.49
C MET A 244 -6.63 16.46 -19.03
N TYR A 245 -6.73 15.48 -19.92
CA TYR A 245 -6.31 14.11 -19.62
C TYR A 245 -5.68 13.49 -20.85
N PHE A 246 -4.56 12.82 -20.66
CA PHE A 246 -3.92 11.99 -21.68
C PHE A 246 -3.34 10.75 -21.05
N GLU A 247 -3.32 9.69 -21.82
CA GLU A 247 -2.72 8.42 -21.47
C GLU A 247 -1.97 7.86 -22.69
N GLY A 248 -1.00 7.02 -22.43
CA GLY A 248 -0.24 6.39 -23.51
C GLY A 248 0.76 5.37 -23.00
N THR A 249 1.21 4.50 -23.87
CA THR A 249 2.24 3.50 -23.57
C THR A 249 3.44 3.69 -24.49
N LYS A 250 4.62 3.75 -23.91
CA LYS A 250 5.87 3.79 -24.64
C LYS A 250 6.92 2.92 -23.94
N ASN A 251 7.59 2.06 -24.69
CA ASN A 251 8.62 1.14 -24.16
C ASN A 251 8.12 0.32 -22.96
N ASN A 252 6.89 -0.20 -23.01
CA ASN A 252 6.19 -0.93 -21.94
C ASN A 252 5.93 -0.11 -20.67
N VAL A 253 6.09 1.21 -20.71
CA VAL A 253 5.70 2.11 -19.62
C VAL A 253 4.37 2.76 -19.99
N TYR A 254 3.34 2.51 -19.18
CA TYR A 254 2.06 3.19 -19.27
C TYR A 254 2.11 4.49 -18.49
N VAL A 255 1.63 5.58 -19.06
CA VAL A 255 1.63 6.91 -18.45
C VAL A 255 0.22 7.48 -18.52
N GLU A 256 -0.26 7.98 -17.41
CA GLU A 256 -1.49 8.77 -17.29
C GLU A 256 -1.16 10.16 -16.74
N VAL A 257 -1.80 11.17 -17.29
CA VAL A 257 -1.69 12.56 -16.84
C VAL A 257 -3.06 13.21 -16.82
N ALA A 258 -3.39 13.85 -15.70
CA ALA A 258 -4.55 14.73 -15.60
C ALA A 258 -4.10 16.09 -15.06
N LEU A 259 -4.57 17.18 -15.63
CA LEU A 259 -4.23 18.52 -15.19
C LEU A 259 -5.37 19.53 -15.45
N GLN A 260 -5.42 20.57 -14.63
CA GLN A 260 -6.31 21.69 -14.79
C GLN A 260 -5.68 22.92 -14.15
N HIS A 261 -5.70 24.06 -14.83
CA HIS A 261 -5.27 25.32 -14.25
C HIS A 261 -6.42 25.96 -13.46
N ASN A 262 -6.07 26.66 -12.41
CA ASN A 262 -7.00 27.36 -11.53
C ASN A 262 -6.46 28.79 -11.22
N ASP A 263 -7.22 29.55 -10.47
CA ASP A 263 -6.92 30.92 -10.07
C ASP A 263 -5.84 31.05 -8.98
N SER A 264 -5.29 29.95 -8.49
CA SER A 264 -4.25 29.94 -7.46
C SER A 264 -2.87 30.20 -8.06
N TYR A 265 -2.02 30.92 -7.32
CA TYR A 265 -0.61 31.10 -7.65
C TYR A 265 0.29 29.93 -7.24
N ASN A 266 -0.27 28.96 -6.52
CA ASN A 266 0.46 27.80 -6.05
C ASN A 266 0.25 26.62 -6.99
N GLU A 267 1.35 26.00 -7.44
CA GLU A 267 1.33 24.73 -8.15
C GLU A 267 1.07 23.60 -7.16
N SER A 268 0.15 22.69 -7.51
CA SER A 268 -0.07 21.42 -6.81
C SER A 268 0.20 20.29 -7.78
N VAL A 269 1.30 19.57 -7.61
CA VAL A 269 1.69 18.44 -8.47
C VAL A 269 1.84 17.19 -7.61
N PHE A 270 1.14 16.16 -8.01
CA PHE A 270 1.24 14.82 -7.42
C PHE A 270 1.82 13.88 -8.47
N SER A 271 2.81 13.09 -8.10
CA SER A 271 3.43 12.11 -8.99
C SER A 271 3.48 10.74 -8.34
N PHE A 272 3.27 9.71 -9.16
CA PHE A 272 3.13 8.33 -8.70
C PHE A 272 3.87 7.39 -9.64
N VAL A 273 4.35 6.28 -9.11
CA VAL A 273 4.84 5.14 -9.87
C VAL A 273 4.18 3.89 -9.32
N ASN A 274 3.41 3.17 -10.16
CA ASN A 274 2.63 2.00 -9.75
C ASN A 274 1.77 2.29 -8.49
N ASN A 275 1.05 3.42 -8.49
CA ASN A 275 0.21 3.92 -7.39
C ASN A 275 0.95 4.32 -6.10
N ILE A 276 2.28 4.25 -6.07
CA ILE A 276 3.07 4.74 -4.94
C ILE A 276 3.38 6.22 -5.17
N ASN A 277 3.03 7.05 -4.19
CA ASN A 277 3.33 8.49 -4.22
C ASN A 277 4.86 8.71 -4.20
N THR A 278 5.33 9.59 -5.08
CA THR A 278 6.74 9.99 -5.19
C THR A 278 6.91 11.46 -4.81
N PRO A 279 6.80 11.82 -3.53
CA PRO A 279 6.79 13.24 -3.08
C PRO A 279 8.09 13.97 -3.41
N GLU A 280 9.20 13.25 -3.50
CA GLU A 280 10.50 13.80 -3.92
C GLU A 280 10.64 13.95 -5.45
N GLY A 281 9.59 13.57 -6.20
CA GLY A 281 9.61 13.56 -7.65
C GLY A 281 10.41 12.39 -8.23
N GLY A 282 11.10 12.65 -9.34
CA GLY A 282 11.89 11.66 -10.07
C GLY A 282 11.99 12.00 -11.56
N THR A 283 12.65 11.15 -12.32
CA THR A 283 12.86 11.35 -13.77
C THR A 283 11.55 11.43 -14.56
N HIS A 284 10.50 10.73 -14.13
CA HIS A 284 9.16 10.76 -14.71
C HIS A 284 8.52 12.16 -14.58
N LEU A 285 8.60 12.78 -13.40
CA LEU A 285 8.08 14.14 -13.17
C LEU A 285 8.90 15.19 -13.94
N VAL A 286 10.22 15.08 -13.91
CA VAL A 286 11.13 15.98 -14.65
C VAL A 286 10.86 15.86 -16.16
N GLY A 287 10.70 14.64 -16.67
CA GLY A 287 10.37 14.38 -18.08
C GLY A 287 9.04 15.03 -18.48
N PHE A 288 8.01 14.88 -17.64
CA PHE A 288 6.70 15.52 -17.86
C PHE A 288 6.81 17.05 -17.90
N ARG A 289 7.46 17.67 -16.91
CA ARG A 289 7.64 19.16 -16.83
C ARG A 289 8.37 19.69 -18.06
N ASN A 290 9.42 19.03 -18.50
CA ASN A 290 10.17 19.40 -19.69
C ASN A 290 9.33 19.28 -20.97
N ALA A 291 8.59 18.17 -21.10
CA ALA A 291 7.70 17.96 -22.24
C ALA A 291 6.58 19.02 -22.29
N LEU A 292 5.95 19.32 -21.14
CA LEU A 292 4.91 20.34 -21.03
C LEU A 292 5.43 21.70 -21.46
N THR A 293 6.56 22.15 -20.88
CA THR A 293 7.18 23.43 -21.22
C THR A 293 7.54 23.53 -22.70
N LYS A 294 8.16 22.46 -23.25
CA LYS A 294 8.52 22.42 -24.67
C LYS A 294 7.27 22.53 -25.55
N THR A 295 6.23 21.75 -25.25
CA THR A 295 5.01 21.72 -26.05
C THR A 295 4.31 23.09 -26.09
N PHE A 296 4.18 23.74 -24.94
CA PHE A 296 3.58 25.09 -24.87
C PHE A 296 4.40 26.12 -25.67
N ASN A 297 5.73 26.12 -25.52
CA ASN A 297 6.61 27.03 -26.26
C ASN A 297 6.55 26.78 -27.77
N ASP A 298 6.59 25.54 -28.21
CA ASP A 298 6.52 25.19 -29.63
C ASP A 298 5.17 25.60 -30.23
N TYR A 299 4.07 25.38 -29.49
CA TYR A 299 2.74 25.79 -29.89
C TYR A 299 2.64 27.33 -30.01
N ALA A 300 3.11 28.05 -28.98
CA ALA A 300 3.05 29.49 -28.94
C ALA A 300 3.84 30.13 -30.10
N ARG A 301 5.06 29.63 -30.40
CA ARG A 301 5.87 30.09 -31.55
C ARG A 301 5.19 29.78 -32.89
N SER A 302 4.66 28.55 -33.05
CA SER A 302 3.99 28.14 -34.29
C SER A 302 2.75 28.94 -34.59
N ASN A 303 2.05 29.43 -33.54
CA ASN A 303 0.84 30.23 -33.66
C ASN A 303 1.10 31.76 -33.48
N LYS A 304 2.36 32.18 -33.42
CA LYS A 304 2.75 33.58 -33.26
C LYS A 304 2.16 34.26 -31.99
N LEU A 305 2.11 33.49 -30.89
CA LEU A 305 1.68 33.95 -29.60
C LEU A 305 2.86 34.40 -28.70
N LEU A 306 4.09 34.13 -29.13
CA LEU A 306 5.38 34.55 -28.62
C LEU A 306 6.21 35.11 -29.74
#